data_eab3b373c946885ea1952643afcf5a75
#
_entry.id   eab3b373c946885ea1952643afcf5a75
#
_cell.length_a   1.000
_cell.length_b   1.000
_cell.length_c   1.000
_cell.angle_alpha   90.00
_cell.angle_beta   90.00
_cell.angle_gamma   90.00
#
_symmetry.space_group_name_H-M   'P 1'
#
loop_
_entity.id
_entity.type
_entity.pdbx_description
1 polymer ?
#
loop_
_entity_poly.entity_id
_entity_poly.type
_entity_poly.pdbx_seq_one_letter_code
_entity_poly.pdbx_strand_id
1 'polypeptide(L)'
;TVYPEKAGTKLDSCNLCHSGGSYVNASNKTVTLGSCQWCHYKYGYDSSGDISETLNAYGKAYRAAGRSTAGVIAIEQADSDGDGYTNKTEIAATRYPGDANDTPAKVPAPYRVYTRQQLEKMPQHTQFLLMNTHKSNDFYAEYTGVPLENLLKKLILPSATSIIAYSPDGYSQYHPLNPDANPIFYHVFGTYPAAQFYY
;
A
#
# COMPACT_ATOMS: atom_id res chain seq x y z
N THR A 1 22.95 -5.17 -0.15
CA THR A 1 21.78 -5.26 -1.06
C THR A 1 22.07 -6.35 -2.11
N VAL A 2 21.18 -7.34 -2.30
CA VAL A 2 21.37 -8.42 -3.27
C VAL A 2 21.04 -7.95 -4.69
N TYR A 3 19.98 -7.13 -4.80
CA TYR A 3 19.49 -6.61 -6.07
C TYR A 3 19.45 -5.08 -6.06
N PRO A 4 20.60 -4.40 -6.19
CA PRO A 4 20.65 -2.94 -6.14
C PRO A 4 19.89 -2.25 -7.27
N GLU A 5 19.76 -2.92 -8.43
CA GLU A 5 19.03 -2.43 -9.59
C GLU A 5 17.51 -2.41 -9.38
N LYS A 6 17.00 -3.03 -8.32
CA LYS A 6 15.58 -3.01 -7.97
C LYS A 6 15.20 -1.88 -7.00
N ALA A 7 16.18 -1.11 -6.54
CA ALA A 7 15.92 0.07 -5.74
C ALA A 7 15.01 1.05 -6.49
N GLY A 8 14.00 1.58 -5.80
CA GLY A 8 13.00 2.48 -6.39
C GLY A 8 12.00 1.81 -7.34
N THR A 9 11.98 0.49 -7.44
CA THR A 9 10.90 -0.26 -8.12
C THR A 9 9.80 -0.66 -7.14
N LYS A 10 8.73 -1.29 -7.64
CA LYS A 10 7.66 -1.82 -6.76
C LYS A 10 8.19 -2.87 -5.77
N LEU A 11 9.31 -3.54 -6.07
CA LEU A 11 9.93 -4.52 -5.20
C LEU A 11 10.69 -3.89 -4.01
N ASP A 12 10.99 -2.60 -4.07
CA ASP A 12 11.61 -1.87 -2.96
C ASP A 12 10.56 -1.39 -1.96
N SER A 13 9.77 -2.34 -1.47
CA SER A 13 8.68 -2.08 -0.53
C SER A 13 8.39 -3.28 0.35
N CYS A 14 7.62 -3.07 1.42
CA CYS A 14 7.19 -4.14 2.32
C CYS A 14 6.38 -5.24 1.60
N ASN A 15 5.74 -4.91 0.49
CA ASN A 15 4.93 -5.83 -0.31
C ASN A 15 5.74 -6.96 -0.93
N LEU A 16 7.07 -6.83 -1.01
CA LEU A 16 7.94 -7.92 -1.42
C LEU A 16 7.75 -9.18 -0.54
N CYS A 17 7.59 -8.97 0.76
CA CYS A 17 7.49 -10.05 1.76
C CYS A 17 6.13 -10.14 2.44
N HIS A 18 5.30 -9.12 2.37
CA HIS A 18 4.03 -9.02 3.09
C HIS A 18 2.87 -8.76 2.14
N SER A 19 1.82 -9.56 2.21
CA SER A 19 0.62 -9.39 1.38
C SER A 19 -0.67 -9.32 2.18
N GLY A 20 -0.55 -9.23 3.50
CA GLY A 20 -1.72 -9.34 4.37
C GLY A 20 -2.09 -10.80 4.62
N GLY A 21 -3.37 -11.08 4.73
CA GLY A 21 -3.89 -12.40 5.03
C GLY A 21 -4.84 -12.38 6.22
N SER A 22 -5.06 -13.51 6.83
CA SER A 22 -5.86 -13.62 8.05
C SER A 22 -5.28 -14.67 9.01
N TYR A 23 -5.50 -14.48 10.29
CA TYR A 23 -5.18 -15.44 11.32
C TYR A 23 -6.31 -15.53 12.36
N VAL A 24 -6.34 -16.58 13.14
CA VAL A 24 -7.26 -16.72 14.25
C VAL A 24 -6.55 -16.30 15.54
N ASN A 25 -7.08 -15.30 16.22
CA ASN A 25 -6.50 -14.77 17.45
C ASN A 25 -6.80 -15.67 18.69
N ALA A 26 -6.23 -15.32 19.83
CA ALA A 26 -6.42 -16.03 21.09
C ALA A 26 -7.90 -16.09 21.55
N SER A 27 -8.75 -15.20 21.05
CA SER A 27 -10.21 -15.19 21.31
C SER A 27 -11.01 -15.98 20.25
N ASN A 28 -10.34 -16.79 19.45
CA ASN A 28 -10.92 -17.59 18.37
C ASN A 28 -11.68 -16.77 17.31
N LYS A 29 -11.28 -15.52 17.08
CA LYS A 29 -11.83 -14.65 16.05
C LYS A 29 -10.85 -14.55 14.88
N THR A 30 -11.37 -14.64 13.66
CA THR A 30 -10.58 -14.37 12.46
C THR A 30 -10.27 -12.86 12.37
N VAL A 31 -8.99 -12.53 12.36
CA VAL A 31 -8.48 -11.18 12.15
C VAL A 31 -7.91 -11.11 10.74
N THR A 32 -8.43 -10.22 9.93
CA THR A 32 -7.93 -9.96 8.59
C THR A 32 -6.78 -8.95 8.66
N LEU A 33 -5.64 -9.35 8.15
CA LEU A 33 -4.44 -8.53 8.04
C LEU A 33 -4.43 -7.86 6.66
N GLY A 34 -4.44 -6.64 6.58
CA GLY A 34 -4.52 -5.82 5.37
C GLY A 34 -4.81 -4.41 5.80
N SER A 35 -4.79 -4.23 7.10
CA SER A 35 -5.08 -2.98 7.77
C SER A 35 -3.85 -2.52 8.57
N CYS A 36 -4.07 -1.77 9.61
CA CYS A 36 -3.02 -1.16 10.44
C CYS A 36 -1.99 -2.15 11.02
N GLN A 37 -2.32 -3.45 11.15
CA GLN A 37 -1.42 -4.46 11.69
C GLN A 37 -0.13 -4.65 10.87
N TRP A 38 -0.12 -4.27 9.64
CA TRP A 38 1.05 -4.37 8.77
C TRP A 38 2.21 -3.51 9.23
N CYS A 39 1.90 -2.25 9.54
CA CYS A 39 2.88 -1.29 10.07
C CYS A 39 2.89 -1.26 11.59
N HIS A 40 1.78 -1.68 12.23
CA HIS A 40 1.53 -1.55 13.66
C HIS A 40 1.19 -2.91 14.30
N TYR A 41 2.03 -3.92 14.09
CA TYR A 41 1.77 -5.30 14.54
C TYR A 41 1.56 -5.46 16.05
N LYS A 42 1.97 -4.50 16.86
CA LYS A 42 1.68 -4.42 18.30
C LYS A 42 0.54 -3.48 18.66
N TYR A 43 -0.08 -2.86 17.67
CA TYR A 43 -1.03 -1.78 17.88
C TYR A 43 -2.46 -2.26 17.78
N GLY A 44 -3.11 -2.43 18.91
CA GLY A 44 -4.53 -2.20 19.06
C GLY A 44 -5.49 -3.31 18.74
N TYR A 45 -5.10 -4.41 18.13
CA TYR A 45 -6.09 -5.42 17.70
C TYR A 45 -6.03 -6.70 18.51
N ASP A 46 -4.87 -7.16 18.87
CA ASP A 46 -4.68 -8.10 19.97
C ASP A 46 -3.24 -8.08 20.48
N SER A 47 -3.02 -8.69 21.65
CA SER A 47 -1.70 -8.74 22.29
C SER A 47 -0.71 -9.68 21.61
N SER A 48 -1.16 -10.51 20.69
CA SER A 48 -0.36 -11.50 19.98
C SER A 48 0.27 -10.94 18.70
N GLY A 49 -0.10 -9.74 18.24
CA GLY A 49 0.26 -9.14 16.96
C GLY A 49 1.62 -9.55 16.43
N ASP A 50 1.67 -10.68 15.73
CA ASP A 50 2.88 -11.21 15.12
C ASP A 50 2.90 -10.84 13.64
N ILE A 51 3.80 -9.94 13.26
CA ILE A 51 3.97 -9.52 11.88
C ILE A 51 4.29 -10.70 10.93
N SER A 52 4.74 -11.83 11.48
CA SER A 52 5.00 -13.03 10.67
C SER A 52 3.76 -13.61 10.01
N GLU A 53 2.57 -13.34 10.56
CA GLU A 53 1.30 -13.75 9.97
C GLU A 53 0.96 -12.96 8.69
N THR A 54 1.58 -11.79 8.48
CA THR A 54 1.42 -10.99 7.28
C THR A 54 2.33 -11.43 6.13
N LEU A 55 3.27 -12.35 6.39
CA LEU A 55 4.23 -12.79 5.39
C LEU A 55 3.53 -13.55 4.26
N ASN A 56 3.81 -13.14 3.01
CA ASN A 56 3.48 -13.90 1.82
C ASN A 56 4.39 -15.13 1.66
N ALA A 57 4.25 -15.88 0.60
CA ALA A 57 5.03 -17.10 0.35
C ALA A 57 6.54 -16.82 0.31
N TYR A 58 6.96 -15.77 -0.39
CA TYR A 58 8.36 -15.35 -0.44
C TYR A 58 8.89 -14.89 0.93
N GLY A 59 8.12 -14.10 1.66
CA GLY A 59 8.48 -13.66 3.01
C GLY A 59 8.67 -14.82 3.98
N LYS A 60 7.82 -15.86 3.89
CA LYS A 60 7.95 -17.10 4.67
C LYS A 60 9.22 -17.88 4.30
N ALA A 61 9.51 -18.02 3.01
CA ALA A 61 10.73 -18.67 2.52
C ALA A 61 11.99 -17.90 3.00
N TYR A 62 12.00 -16.59 2.88
CA TYR A 62 13.09 -15.73 3.36
C TYR A 62 13.28 -15.83 4.88
N ARG A 63 12.20 -15.87 5.65
CA ARG A 63 12.28 -16.10 7.10
C ARG A 63 12.91 -17.44 7.42
N ALA A 64 12.50 -18.51 6.75
CA ALA A 64 13.05 -19.86 6.92
C ALA A 64 14.53 -19.93 6.56
N ALA A 65 14.98 -19.15 5.57
CA ALA A 65 16.37 -19.03 5.14
C ALA A 65 17.24 -18.11 6.04
N GLY A 66 16.75 -17.68 7.19
CA GLY A 66 17.52 -16.94 8.21
C GLY A 66 17.58 -15.43 8.03
N ARG A 67 16.75 -14.82 7.19
CA ARG A 67 16.57 -13.36 7.04
C ARG A 67 17.88 -12.60 6.77
N SER A 68 18.75 -13.15 5.96
CA SER A 68 20.06 -12.58 5.64
C SER A 68 20.24 -12.43 4.14
N THR A 69 21.30 -11.73 3.72
CA THR A 69 21.73 -11.68 2.31
C THR A 69 21.92 -13.08 1.74
N ALA A 70 22.55 -13.99 2.51
CA ALA A 70 22.73 -15.39 2.11
C ALA A 70 21.37 -16.10 1.98
N GLY A 71 20.41 -15.78 2.84
CA GLY A 71 19.05 -16.32 2.77
C GLY A 71 18.33 -15.94 1.48
N VAL A 72 18.48 -14.70 1.01
CA VAL A 72 17.90 -14.27 -0.28
C VAL A 72 18.49 -15.10 -1.41
N ILE A 73 19.82 -15.27 -1.44
CA ILE A 73 20.52 -16.05 -2.48
C ILE A 73 20.10 -17.52 -2.43
N ALA A 74 19.94 -18.08 -1.23
CA ALA A 74 19.57 -19.49 -1.06
C ALA A 74 18.18 -19.82 -1.62
N ILE A 75 17.27 -18.86 -1.66
CA ILE A 75 15.90 -19.07 -2.18
C ILE A 75 15.71 -18.60 -3.62
N GLU A 76 16.75 -18.11 -4.29
CA GLU A 76 16.65 -17.59 -5.67
C GLU A 76 16.03 -18.60 -6.66
N GLN A 77 16.38 -19.88 -6.51
CA GLN A 77 15.93 -20.94 -7.42
C GLN A 77 14.61 -21.60 -6.95
N ALA A 78 14.10 -21.21 -5.80
CA ALA A 78 12.80 -21.68 -5.35
C ALA A 78 11.67 -20.95 -6.08
N ASP A 79 10.57 -21.63 -6.25
CA ASP A 79 9.27 -21.07 -6.60
C ASP A 79 8.49 -20.96 -5.29
N SER A 80 8.41 -19.75 -4.74
CA SER A 80 7.86 -19.58 -3.40
C SER A 80 6.34 -19.61 -3.36
N ASP A 81 5.66 -19.13 -4.40
CA ASP A 81 4.21 -19.02 -4.47
C ASP A 81 3.54 -20.08 -5.35
N GLY A 82 4.34 -20.92 -6.04
CA GLY A 82 3.86 -22.07 -6.78
C GLY A 82 3.29 -21.75 -8.15
N ASP A 83 3.69 -20.63 -8.76
CA ASP A 83 3.19 -20.20 -10.06
C ASP A 83 3.97 -20.76 -11.27
N GLY A 84 5.08 -21.46 -11.01
CA GLY A 84 5.95 -22.07 -12.02
C GLY A 84 7.18 -21.22 -12.38
N TYR A 85 7.36 -20.04 -11.79
CA TYR A 85 8.55 -19.22 -11.97
C TYR A 85 9.41 -19.21 -10.70
N THR A 86 10.74 -19.15 -10.88
CA THR A 86 11.62 -19.01 -9.72
C THR A 86 11.61 -17.59 -9.21
N ASN A 87 11.85 -17.42 -7.91
CA ASN A 87 11.96 -16.10 -7.28
C ASN A 87 12.91 -15.17 -8.02
N LYS A 88 14.05 -15.72 -8.51
CA LYS A 88 15.03 -14.97 -9.31
C LYS A 88 14.44 -14.47 -10.63
N THR A 89 13.71 -15.32 -11.33
CA THR A 89 13.06 -14.98 -12.60
C THR A 89 12.05 -13.86 -12.41
N GLU A 90 11.26 -13.95 -11.36
CA GLU A 90 10.26 -12.95 -11.04
C GLU A 90 10.87 -11.62 -10.62
N ILE A 91 11.88 -11.65 -9.73
CA ILE A 91 12.61 -10.45 -9.32
C ILE A 91 13.26 -9.78 -10.53
N ALA A 92 13.90 -10.56 -11.43
CA ALA A 92 14.48 -10.03 -12.67
C ALA A 92 13.42 -9.32 -13.53
N ALA A 93 12.22 -9.89 -13.63
CA ALA A 93 11.07 -9.32 -14.36
C ALA A 93 10.34 -8.22 -13.56
N THR A 94 10.79 -7.86 -12.36
CA THR A 94 10.13 -6.92 -11.44
C THR A 94 8.72 -7.39 -11.10
N ARG A 95 8.60 -8.67 -10.72
CA ARG A 95 7.38 -9.32 -10.24
C ARG A 95 7.53 -9.69 -8.77
N TYR A 96 6.40 -9.80 -8.07
CA TYR A 96 6.40 -10.21 -6.67
C TYR A 96 6.54 -11.74 -6.56
N PRO A 97 7.66 -12.27 -6.05
CA PRO A 97 7.90 -13.72 -5.97
C PRO A 97 7.10 -14.41 -4.86
N GLY A 98 6.14 -13.74 -4.30
CA GLY A 98 5.23 -14.27 -3.29
C GLY A 98 3.76 -14.04 -3.63
N ASP A 99 3.47 -13.66 -4.88
CA ASP A 99 2.11 -13.47 -5.38
C ASP A 99 1.93 -14.19 -6.73
N ALA A 100 1.40 -15.40 -6.71
CA ALA A 100 1.14 -16.22 -7.87
C ALA A 100 0.28 -15.56 -8.98
N ASN A 101 -0.30 -14.39 -8.68
CA ASN A 101 -1.00 -13.59 -9.67
C ASN A 101 -0.13 -12.57 -10.39
N ASP A 102 1.11 -12.31 -9.95
CA ASP A 102 2.02 -11.32 -10.53
C ASP A 102 3.16 -11.97 -11.32
N THR A 103 2.83 -12.78 -12.30
CA THR A 103 3.78 -13.61 -13.04
C THR A 103 4.55 -12.87 -14.12
N PRO A 104 5.77 -13.31 -14.52
CA PRO A 104 6.53 -12.77 -15.65
C PRO A 104 5.78 -12.82 -16.99
N ALA A 105 4.86 -13.76 -17.17
CA ALA A 105 4.06 -13.89 -18.40
C ALA A 105 3.02 -12.78 -18.56
N LYS A 106 2.65 -12.09 -17.48
CA LYS A 106 1.67 -10.99 -17.55
C LYS A 106 2.33 -9.70 -18.01
N VAL A 107 1.64 -8.96 -18.87
CA VAL A 107 2.05 -7.61 -19.25
C VAL A 107 2.01 -6.71 -18.01
N PRO A 108 3.13 -6.05 -17.65
CA PRO A 108 3.13 -5.14 -16.51
C PRO A 108 2.15 -3.99 -16.73
N ALA A 109 1.33 -3.71 -15.73
CA ALA A 109 0.63 -2.44 -15.71
C ALA A 109 1.66 -1.30 -15.67
N PRO A 110 1.45 -0.21 -16.41
CA PRO A 110 2.32 0.96 -16.30
C PRO A 110 2.33 1.46 -14.85
N TYR A 111 3.52 1.71 -14.31
CA TYR A 111 3.66 2.27 -12.97
C TYR A 111 4.74 3.35 -12.92
N ARG A 112 4.70 4.18 -11.90
CA ARG A 112 5.71 5.18 -11.61
C ARG A 112 5.98 5.23 -10.12
N VAL A 113 7.26 5.27 -9.77
CA VAL A 113 7.73 5.42 -8.40
C VAL A 113 8.28 6.83 -8.23
N TYR A 114 7.91 7.46 -7.13
CA TYR A 114 8.45 8.75 -6.73
C TYR A 114 9.20 8.60 -5.41
N THR A 115 10.43 9.07 -5.37
CA THR A 115 11.14 9.20 -4.10
C THR A 115 10.59 10.40 -3.32
N ARG A 116 10.79 10.40 -2.00
CA ARG A 116 10.43 11.55 -1.16
C ARG A 116 11.06 12.84 -1.67
N GLN A 117 12.35 12.82 -2.04
CA GLN A 117 13.03 14.00 -2.59
C GLN A 117 12.40 14.51 -3.89
N GLN A 118 11.88 13.62 -4.73
CA GLN A 118 11.17 14.04 -5.95
C GLN A 118 9.84 14.70 -5.61
N LEU A 119 9.11 14.16 -4.65
CA LEU A 119 7.85 14.76 -4.18
C LEU A 119 8.08 16.13 -3.54
N GLU A 120 9.11 16.27 -2.71
CA GLU A 120 9.45 17.53 -2.04
C GLU A 120 9.85 18.65 -3.04
N LYS A 121 10.36 18.28 -4.23
CA LYS A 121 10.71 19.24 -5.30
C LYS A 121 9.54 19.62 -6.20
N MET A 122 8.41 18.92 -6.10
CA MET A 122 7.21 19.26 -6.87
C MET A 122 6.49 20.46 -6.27
N PRO A 123 5.68 21.20 -7.06
CA PRO A 123 4.82 22.24 -6.51
C PRO A 123 3.96 21.69 -5.38
N GLN A 124 4.04 22.34 -4.23
CA GLN A 124 3.28 21.99 -3.05
C GLN A 124 1.99 22.83 -2.99
N HIS A 125 0.95 22.23 -2.42
CA HIS A 125 -0.28 22.91 -2.07
C HIS A 125 -0.54 22.74 -0.58
N THR A 126 -0.96 23.83 0.07
CA THR A 126 -1.34 23.80 1.48
C THR A 126 -2.83 24.04 1.60
N GLN A 127 -3.51 23.18 2.36
CA GLN A 127 -4.95 23.27 2.57
C GLN A 127 -5.29 23.06 4.04
N PHE A 128 -6.22 23.86 4.53
CA PHE A 128 -6.78 23.73 5.87
C PHE A 128 -8.04 22.85 5.79
N LEU A 129 -8.05 21.74 6.50
CA LEU A 129 -9.08 20.72 6.42
C LEU A 129 -9.65 20.36 7.79
N LEU A 130 -10.94 20.06 7.83
CA LEU A 130 -11.56 19.36 8.94
C LEU A 130 -11.28 17.87 8.81
N MET A 131 -10.63 17.31 9.81
CA MET A 131 -10.44 15.85 9.94
C MET A 131 -11.54 15.27 10.80
N ASN A 132 -12.43 14.51 10.15
CA ASN A 132 -13.45 13.72 10.85
C ASN A 132 -12.85 12.36 11.20
N THR A 133 -12.81 12.02 12.47
CA THR A 133 -12.18 10.78 12.94
C THR A 133 -13.17 9.89 13.69
N HIS A 134 -13.04 8.57 13.52
CA HIS A 134 -13.92 7.60 14.21
C HIS A 134 -13.62 7.44 15.70
N LYS A 135 -12.44 7.82 16.14
CA LYS A 135 -11.92 7.45 17.48
C LYS A 135 -11.56 8.64 18.34
N SER A 136 -11.45 9.81 17.76
CA SER A 136 -11.16 11.06 18.44
C SER A 136 -12.14 12.14 18.00
N ASN A 137 -12.15 13.26 18.70
CA ASN A 137 -12.93 14.40 18.26
C ASN A 137 -12.42 14.89 16.90
N ASP A 138 -13.32 15.44 16.11
CA ASP A 138 -12.96 16.12 14.88
C ASP A 138 -12.02 17.30 15.18
N PHE A 139 -11.06 17.52 14.32
CA PHE A 139 -10.11 18.61 14.47
C PHE A 139 -9.76 19.23 13.12
N TYR A 140 -9.42 20.51 13.17
CA TYR A 140 -8.88 21.21 12.01
C TYR A 140 -7.37 21.08 11.97
N ALA A 141 -6.84 20.82 10.77
CA ALA A 141 -5.40 20.76 10.55
C ALA A 141 -5.04 21.34 9.18
N GLU A 142 -3.84 21.91 9.10
CA GLU A 142 -3.23 22.33 7.85
C GLU A 142 -2.40 21.17 7.29
N TYR A 143 -2.62 20.87 6.01
CA TYR A 143 -1.89 19.83 5.29
C TYR A 143 -1.20 20.45 4.09
N THR A 144 0.07 20.10 3.93
CA THR A 144 0.87 20.49 2.77
C THR A 144 1.31 19.24 2.03
N GLY A 145 1.12 19.22 0.71
CA GLY A 145 1.51 18.10 -0.11
C GLY A 145 1.46 18.38 -1.61
N VAL A 146 1.83 17.41 -2.40
CA VAL A 146 1.76 17.49 -3.86
C VAL A 146 0.32 17.22 -4.29
N PRO A 147 -0.31 18.13 -5.07
CA PRO A 147 -1.62 17.86 -5.66
C PRO A 147 -1.58 16.59 -6.50
N LEU A 148 -2.56 15.71 -6.27
CA LEU A 148 -2.63 14.41 -6.92
C LEU A 148 -2.65 14.53 -8.46
N GLU A 149 -3.29 15.56 -8.98
CA GLU A 149 -3.29 15.86 -10.42
C GLU A 149 -1.88 16.00 -11.01
N ASN A 150 -0.92 16.53 -10.25
CA ASN A 150 0.46 16.67 -10.70
C ASN A 150 1.18 15.33 -10.81
N LEU A 151 0.78 14.34 -10.01
CA LEU A 151 1.27 12.98 -10.06
C LEU A 151 0.65 12.21 -11.23
N LEU A 152 -0.63 12.47 -11.52
CA LEU A 152 -1.45 11.68 -12.43
C LEU A 152 -1.41 12.15 -13.87
N LYS A 153 -1.01 13.39 -14.16
CA LYS A 153 -1.05 14.04 -15.50
C LYS A 153 -0.53 13.19 -16.66
N LYS A 154 0.33 12.19 -16.38
CA LYS A 154 0.92 11.32 -17.40
C LYS A 154 0.54 9.85 -17.24
N LEU A 155 -0.28 9.52 -16.26
CA LEU A 155 -0.58 8.13 -15.88
C LEU A 155 -2.05 7.77 -16.04
N ILE A 156 -2.93 8.76 -16.12
CA ILE A 156 -4.36 8.52 -16.25
C ILE A 156 -4.68 8.06 -17.67
N LEU A 157 -5.32 6.90 -17.77
CA LEU A 157 -5.92 6.45 -19.01
C LEU A 157 -7.08 7.42 -19.38
N PRO A 158 -7.23 7.80 -20.65
CA PRO A 158 -8.32 8.71 -21.07
C PRO A 158 -9.73 8.23 -20.69
N SER A 159 -9.89 6.92 -20.49
CA SER A 159 -11.15 6.29 -20.10
C SER A 159 -11.30 6.11 -18.60
N ALA A 160 -10.33 6.51 -17.79
CA ALA A 160 -10.41 6.35 -16.34
C ALA A 160 -11.46 7.31 -15.77
N THR A 161 -12.36 6.79 -14.95
CA THR A 161 -13.41 7.55 -14.26
C THR A 161 -13.11 7.74 -12.78
N SER A 162 -12.14 7.00 -12.27
CA SER A 162 -11.78 7.01 -10.84
C SER A 162 -10.34 6.59 -10.64
N ILE A 163 -9.86 6.82 -9.44
CA ILE A 163 -8.63 6.26 -8.88
C ILE A 163 -8.92 5.53 -7.59
N ILE A 164 -8.08 4.57 -7.26
CA ILE A 164 -8.09 3.92 -5.95
C ILE A 164 -6.72 4.18 -5.32
N ALA A 165 -6.72 4.84 -4.17
CA ALA A 165 -5.52 5.00 -3.36
C ALA A 165 -5.38 3.80 -2.42
N TYR A 166 -4.20 3.20 -2.37
CA TYR A 166 -3.86 2.13 -1.45
C TYR A 166 -2.78 2.61 -0.49
N SER A 167 -2.99 2.41 0.80
CA SER A 167 -1.92 2.57 1.77
C SER A 167 -1.15 1.26 1.96
N PRO A 168 0.09 1.33 2.50
CA PRO A 168 0.93 0.14 2.67
C PRO A 168 0.32 -0.94 3.55
N ASP A 169 -0.63 -0.58 4.41
CA ASP A 169 -1.37 -1.50 5.28
C ASP A 169 -2.56 -2.18 4.60
N GLY A 170 -2.74 -1.97 3.29
CA GLY A 170 -3.84 -2.55 2.50
C GLY A 170 -5.15 -1.77 2.55
N TYR A 171 -5.24 -0.70 3.35
CA TYR A 171 -6.42 0.17 3.28
C TYR A 171 -6.52 0.80 1.89
N SER A 172 -7.72 0.85 1.35
CA SER A 172 -7.97 1.46 0.06
C SER A 172 -9.12 2.44 0.10
N GLN A 173 -9.00 3.51 -0.66
CA GLN A 173 -10.03 4.53 -0.80
C GLN A 173 -10.27 4.83 -2.28
N TYR A 174 -11.54 4.80 -2.67
CA TYR A 174 -12.01 5.16 -3.99
C TYR A 174 -12.20 6.68 -4.10
N HIS A 175 -11.70 7.26 -5.20
CA HIS A 175 -11.89 8.68 -5.52
C HIS A 175 -12.37 8.83 -6.97
N PRO A 176 -13.56 9.39 -7.23
CA PRO A 176 -13.98 9.70 -8.59
C PRO A 176 -13.13 10.83 -9.17
N LEU A 177 -12.79 10.76 -10.46
CA LEU A 177 -12.06 11.81 -11.16
C LEU A 177 -12.97 12.98 -11.59
N ASN A 178 -14.27 12.76 -11.62
CA ASN A 178 -15.26 13.82 -11.82
C ASN A 178 -16.16 13.91 -10.56
N PRO A 179 -15.78 14.71 -9.56
CA PRO A 179 -16.56 14.86 -8.34
C PRO A 179 -17.94 15.51 -8.61
N ASP A 180 -18.09 16.29 -9.66
CA ASP A 180 -19.35 16.95 -9.99
C ASP A 180 -20.43 15.96 -10.46
N ALA A 181 -20.04 14.79 -10.98
CA ALA A 181 -20.97 13.74 -11.39
C ALA A 181 -21.61 13.01 -10.18
N ASN A 182 -20.95 13.06 -9.02
CA ASN A 182 -21.43 12.46 -7.77
C ASN A 182 -20.90 13.28 -6.60
N PRO A 183 -21.48 14.44 -6.29
CA PRO A 183 -21.03 15.27 -5.18
C PRO A 183 -21.14 14.50 -3.88
N ILE A 184 -20.00 14.24 -3.23
CA ILE A 184 -19.95 13.67 -1.89
C ILE A 184 -20.23 14.83 -0.93
N PHE A 185 -21.45 14.87 -0.40
CA PHE A 185 -21.79 15.84 0.64
C PHE A 185 -21.25 15.34 1.98
N TYR A 186 -20.29 16.06 2.55
CA TYR A 186 -19.88 15.85 3.92
C TYR A 186 -20.79 16.69 4.83
N HIS A 187 -21.56 16.01 5.67
CA HIS A 187 -22.27 16.69 6.75
C HIS A 187 -21.28 16.96 7.88
N VAL A 188 -21.01 18.23 8.11
CA VAL A 188 -20.27 18.65 9.31
C VAL A 188 -21.24 18.64 10.49
N PHE A 189 -21.09 17.67 11.39
CA PHE A 189 -21.81 17.65 12.65
C PHE A 189 -21.18 18.64 13.62
N GLY A 190 -21.83 19.79 13.84
CA GLY A 190 -21.38 20.78 14.81
C GLY A 190 -22.18 22.07 14.75
N THR A 191 -22.07 22.87 15.77
CA THR A 191 -22.81 24.13 15.96
C THR A 191 -22.35 25.31 15.11
N TYR A 192 -21.54 25.07 14.09
CA TYR A 192 -21.17 26.12 13.14
C TYR A 192 -22.27 26.27 12.09
N PRO A 193 -22.73 27.50 11.84
CA PRO A 193 -23.70 27.73 10.79
C PRO A 193 -23.09 27.31 9.47
N ALA A 194 -23.71 26.30 8.89
CA ALA A 194 -23.62 25.82 7.52
C ALA A 194 -22.41 26.30 6.71
N ALA A 195 -21.20 25.93 7.07
CA ALA A 195 -20.08 25.96 6.15
C ALA A 195 -20.19 24.72 5.26
N GLN A 196 -20.70 24.89 4.06
CA GLN A 196 -20.65 23.86 3.06
C GLN A 196 -19.24 23.90 2.45
N PHE A 197 -18.45 22.85 2.72
CA PHE A 197 -17.18 22.66 2.03
C PHE A 197 -17.45 21.79 0.80
N TYR A 198 -17.20 22.33 -0.35
CA TYR A 198 -17.21 21.61 -1.62
C TYR A 198 -15.77 21.16 -1.92
N TYR A 199 -15.61 19.89 -2.29
CA TYR A 199 -14.36 19.34 -2.80
C TYR A 199 -14.52 18.93 -4.24
#